data_f35086459f3dc89e1377633f911833ee
#
_entry.id   f35086459f3dc89e1377633f911833ee
#
_cell.length_a   1.000
_cell.length_b   1.000
_cell.length_c   1.000
_cell.angle_alpha   90.00
_cell.angle_beta   90.00
_cell.angle_gamma   90.00
#
_symmetry.space_group_name_H-M   'P 1'
#
loop_
_entity.id
_entity.type
_entity.pdbx_description
1 polymer ?
#
loop_
_entity_poly.entity_id
_entity_poly.type
_entity_poly.pdbx_seq_one_letter_code
_entity_poly.pdbx_strand_id
1 'polypeptide(L)'
;MRLRCSAPLLALVLAASGCSADGDDGPSPAAAPAAATPGPDQRVRATLDGVALTLEVADEPNERAIGLMNRTSVPAGTGMVFRFDGLVDNRFYMFSVPVPLRAVFVRDGRVVSTVVMPPCPLSDPAACPTYGADGQYDTVVETAPETLPDVVPGDAYAELGS
;
A
#
# COMPACT_ATOMS: atom_id res chain seq x y z
N MET A 1 24.12 63.61 -29.43
CA MET A 1 24.71 63.28 -30.75
C MET A 1 23.76 62.29 -31.38
N ARG A 2 22.71 62.78 -32.10
CA ARG A 2 22.59 62.90 -33.53
C ARG A 2 23.05 61.62 -34.24
N LEU A 3 22.31 60.87 -35.03
CA LEU A 3 21.47 61.14 -36.25
C LEU A 3 20.69 59.82 -36.47
N ARG A 4 19.40 59.78 -36.75
CA ARG A 4 18.64 60.06 -37.98
C ARG A 4 18.82 59.04 -39.12
N CYS A 5 17.66 58.61 -39.60
CA CYS A 5 17.17 58.34 -40.96
C CYS A 5 17.23 56.87 -41.37
N SER A 6 16.35 56.26 -42.09
CA SER A 6 15.18 56.67 -42.88
C SER A 6 14.48 55.40 -43.33
N ALA A 7 13.16 55.42 -43.51
CA ALA A 7 12.41 54.48 -44.32
C ALA A 7 12.59 54.82 -45.83
N PRO A 8 12.28 53.95 -46.79
CA PRO A 8 10.88 53.81 -47.20
C PRO A 8 10.43 52.46 -47.80
N LEU A 9 9.15 52.28 -47.74
CA LEU A 9 8.14 51.87 -48.74
C LEU A 9 8.21 50.51 -49.48
N LEU A 10 7.09 49.84 -49.34
CA LEU A 10 6.22 49.18 -50.32
C LEU A 10 6.63 47.86 -50.97
N ALA A 11 5.87 46.81 -50.64
CA ALA A 11 5.15 46.04 -51.65
C ALA A 11 4.15 45.06 -50.97
N LEU A 12 2.94 45.20 -51.39
CA LEU A 12 1.73 44.43 -51.11
C LEU A 12 1.77 43.14 -51.95
N VAL A 13 1.65 41.95 -51.34
CA VAL A 13 1.15 40.75 -52.01
C VAL A 13 0.21 40.00 -51.07
N LEU A 14 -1.06 39.93 -51.49
CA LEU A 14 -2.06 39.01 -50.93
C LEU A 14 -1.82 37.62 -51.48
N ALA A 15 -1.86 36.59 -50.61
CA ALA A 15 -2.33 35.25 -50.95
C ALA A 15 -2.69 34.48 -49.67
N ALA A 16 -3.95 34.31 -49.47
CA ALA A 16 -4.78 33.12 -49.25
C ALA A 16 -4.33 32.06 -48.20
N SER A 17 -5.19 31.92 -47.20
CA SER A 17 -5.79 30.68 -46.69
C SER A 17 -4.86 29.54 -46.26
N GLY A 18 -4.80 29.34 -44.93
CA GLY A 18 -4.35 28.13 -44.31
C GLY A 18 -4.80 28.11 -42.86
N CYS A 19 -6.04 27.66 -42.60
CA CYS A 19 -6.43 27.25 -41.24
C CYS A 19 -5.64 26.00 -40.92
N SER A 20 -4.64 26.12 -40.10
CA SER A 20 -4.08 25.00 -39.35
C SER A 20 -4.55 25.16 -37.92
N ALA A 21 -5.42 24.25 -37.52
CA ALA A 21 -5.78 24.05 -36.12
C ALA A 21 -4.55 23.52 -35.42
N ASP A 22 -3.87 24.37 -34.68
CA ASP A 22 -2.88 23.95 -33.69
C ASP A 22 -3.63 23.25 -32.56
N GLY A 23 -3.51 21.92 -32.53
CA GLY A 23 -3.94 21.12 -31.43
C GLY A 23 -3.12 21.51 -30.20
N ASP A 24 -3.81 22.02 -29.21
CA ASP A 24 -3.29 22.24 -27.86
C ASP A 24 -3.07 20.88 -27.21
N ASP A 25 -1.90 20.30 -27.45
CA ASP A 25 -1.39 19.16 -26.66
C ASP A 25 -0.94 19.67 -25.29
N GLY A 26 -1.91 20.06 -24.48
CA GLY A 26 -1.66 20.22 -23.05
C GLY A 26 -1.24 18.89 -22.46
N PRO A 27 -0.25 18.86 -21.53
CA PRO A 27 0.16 17.61 -20.89
C PRO A 27 -1.06 17.00 -20.22
N SER A 28 -1.46 15.82 -20.71
CA SER A 28 -2.48 14.99 -20.09
C SER A 28 -2.07 14.77 -18.62
N PRO A 29 -2.94 15.03 -17.64
CA PRO A 29 -2.60 14.74 -16.25
C PRO A 29 -2.25 13.26 -16.17
N ALA A 30 -1.01 12.99 -15.77
CA ALA A 30 -0.56 11.64 -15.51
C ALA A 30 -1.57 10.98 -14.58
N ALA A 31 -2.22 9.94 -15.06
CA ALA A 31 -3.13 9.14 -14.25
C ALA A 31 -2.34 8.70 -13.01
N ALA A 32 -2.83 9.07 -11.83
CA ALA A 32 -2.31 8.55 -10.59
C ALA A 32 -2.31 7.01 -10.71
N PRO A 33 -1.24 6.32 -10.29
CA PRO A 33 -1.23 4.87 -10.34
C PRO A 33 -2.46 4.37 -9.57
N ALA A 34 -3.32 3.64 -10.26
CA ALA A 34 -4.43 2.96 -9.62
C ALA A 34 -3.81 2.06 -8.54
N ALA A 35 -4.26 2.23 -7.29
CA ALA A 35 -3.83 1.39 -6.20
C ALA A 35 -4.06 -0.06 -6.62
N ALA A 36 -2.97 -0.80 -6.83
CA ALA A 36 -3.04 -2.21 -7.16
C ALA A 36 -3.69 -2.91 -5.96
N THR A 37 -4.93 -3.32 -6.12
CA THR A 37 -5.53 -4.28 -5.20
C THR A 37 -4.73 -5.57 -5.37
N PRO A 38 -4.22 -6.20 -4.28
CA PRO A 38 -3.55 -7.49 -4.40
C PRO A 38 -4.42 -8.45 -5.22
N GLY A 39 -3.85 -9.01 -6.28
CA GLY A 39 -4.61 -9.86 -7.19
C GLY A 39 -5.06 -11.16 -6.51
N PRO A 40 -6.14 -11.81 -6.97
CA PRO A 40 -6.66 -13.06 -6.38
C PRO A 40 -5.67 -14.23 -6.44
N ASP A 41 -4.59 -14.12 -7.21
CA ASP A 41 -3.60 -15.17 -7.42
C ASP A 41 -2.49 -15.22 -6.36
N GLN A 42 -2.38 -14.20 -5.51
CA GLN A 42 -1.38 -14.14 -4.46
C GLN A 42 -1.97 -14.50 -3.10
N ARG A 43 -2.34 -15.74 -2.94
CA ARG A 43 -2.82 -16.30 -1.67
C ARG A 43 -2.00 -17.50 -1.27
N VAL A 44 -1.73 -17.59 0.03
CA VAL A 44 -1.04 -18.72 0.65
C VAL A 44 -1.93 -19.34 1.71
N ARG A 45 -1.85 -20.66 1.84
CA ARG A 45 -2.38 -21.37 3.01
C ARG A 45 -1.29 -21.44 4.06
N ALA A 46 -1.66 -21.17 5.30
CA ALA A 46 -0.74 -21.20 6.42
C ALA A 46 -1.40 -21.85 7.64
N THR A 47 -0.60 -22.19 8.63
CA THR A 47 -1.05 -22.52 9.97
C THR A 47 -0.36 -21.62 10.98
N LEU A 48 -1.09 -21.17 11.98
CA LEU A 48 -0.54 -20.48 13.13
C LEU A 48 -1.15 -21.11 14.39
N ASP A 49 -0.32 -21.69 15.23
CA ASP A 49 -0.73 -22.49 16.40
C ASP A 49 -1.82 -23.53 16.09
N GLY A 50 -1.69 -24.21 14.94
CA GLY A 50 -2.67 -25.21 14.50
C GLY A 50 -3.95 -24.64 13.85
N VAL A 51 -4.17 -23.34 13.90
CA VAL A 51 -5.29 -22.69 13.21
C VAL A 51 -4.95 -22.54 11.73
N ALA A 52 -5.81 -23.08 10.85
CA ALA A 52 -5.64 -22.98 9.41
C ALA A 52 -6.07 -21.58 8.91
N LEU A 53 -5.22 -20.97 8.07
CA LEU A 53 -5.41 -19.64 7.52
C LEU A 53 -5.29 -19.66 5.99
N THR A 54 -6.06 -18.77 5.35
CA THR A 54 -5.89 -18.41 3.94
C THR A 54 -5.55 -16.92 3.88
N LEU A 55 -4.31 -16.61 3.51
CA LEU A 55 -3.77 -15.26 3.60
C LEU A 55 -3.50 -14.67 2.22
N GLU A 56 -3.88 -13.42 2.00
CA GLU A 56 -3.39 -12.61 0.88
C GLU A 56 -1.92 -12.27 1.15
N VAL A 57 -1.08 -12.23 0.11
CA VAL A 57 0.35 -11.98 0.26
C VAL A 57 0.66 -10.52 -0.04
N ALA A 58 1.41 -9.86 0.84
CA ALA A 58 1.98 -8.54 0.65
C ALA A 58 3.51 -8.63 0.78
N ASP A 59 4.20 -8.88 -0.34
CA ASP A 59 5.66 -9.01 -0.41
C ASP A 59 6.31 -7.86 -1.21
N GLU A 60 5.52 -7.07 -1.92
CA GLU A 60 5.99 -5.86 -2.58
C GLU A 60 5.80 -4.61 -1.69
N PRO A 61 6.66 -3.58 -1.80
CA PRO A 61 6.56 -2.37 -0.98
C PRO A 61 5.20 -1.67 -1.05
N ASN A 62 4.60 -1.61 -2.23
CA ASN A 62 3.30 -0.98 -2.43
C ASN A 62 2.16 -1.79 -1.80
N GLU A 63 2.21 -3.11 -1.90
CA GLU A 63 1.23 -4.01 -1.27
C GLU A 63 1.29 -3.89 0.25
N ARG A 64 2.50 -3.90 0.82
CA ARG A 64 2.69 -3.68 2.26
C ARG A 64 2.20 -2.30 2.73
N ALA A 65 2.34 -1.26 1.90
CA ALA A 65 1.85 0.07 2.23
C ALA A 65 0.32 0.18 2.23
N ILE A 66 -0.35 -0.56 1.34
CA ILE A 66 -1.82 -0.60 1.24
C ILE A 66 -2.41 -1.54 2.30
N GLY A 67 -1.86 -2.73 2.45
CA GLY A 67 -2.34 -3.73 3.39
C GLY A 67 -3.85 -3.97 3.31
N LEU A 68 -4.51 -3.95 4.45
CA LEU A 68 -5.97 -4.16 4.57
C LEU A 68 -6.79 -2.85 4.56
N MET A 69 -6.24 -1.76 4.03
CA MET A 69 -6.98 -0.49 3.91
C MET A 69 -8.28 -0.68 3.12
N ASN A 70 -9.32 0.04 3.55
CA ASN A 70 -10.67 0.04 2.97
C ASN A 70 -11.41 -1.32 3.02
N ARG A 71 -10.88 -2.31 3.74
CA ARG A 71 -11.58 -3.57 4.00
C ARG A 71 -12.58 -3.37 5.13
N THR A 72 -13.85 -3.54 4.84
CA THR A 72 -14.94 -3.41 5.82
C THR A 72 -15.16 -4.66 6.67
N SER A 73 -14.49 -5.76 6.33
CA SER A 73 -14.47 -7.00 7.09
C SER A 73 -13.25 -7.85 6.74
N VAL A 74 -12.82 -8.66 7.69
CA VAL A 74 -11.83 -9.73 7.50
C VAL A 74 -12.48 -11.02 8.00
N PRO A 75 -12.94 -11.90 7.10
CA PRO A 75 -13.61 -13.14 7.49
C PRO A 75 -12.71 -14.04 8.37
N ALA A 76 -13.32 -14.81 9.26
CA ALA A 76 -12.60 -15.75 10.10
C ALA A 76 -11.76 -16.74 9.25
N GLY A 77 -10.55 -17.02 9.70
CA GLY A 77 -9.60 -17.87 8.98
C GLY A 77 -8.94 -17.22 7.76
N THR A 78 -9.21 -15.92 7.52
CA THR A 78 -8.56 -15.14 6.45
C THR A 78 -7.77 -13.97 7.00
N GLY A 79 -6.96 -13.34 6.15
CA GLY A 79 -6.17 -12.17 6.49
C GLY A 79 -5.13 -11.86 5.44
N MET A 80 -4.06 -11.21 5.87
CA MET A 80 -2.93 -10.87 5.03
C MET A 80 -1.61 -11.24 5.72
N VAL A 81 -0.67 -11.76 4.93
CA VAL A 81 0.71 -11.97 5.36
C VAL A 81 1.61 -10.95 4.68
N PHE A 82 2.35 -10.22 5.49
CA PHE A 82 3.38 -9.28 5.05
C PHE A 82 4.73 -9.98 5.16
N ARG A 83 5.44 -10.11 4.05
CA ARG A 83 6.78 -10.72 4.00
C ARG A 83 7.84 -9.66 3.79
N PHE A 84 8.98 -9.84 4.43
CA PHE A 84 10.14 -8.95 4.33
C PHE A 84 11.37 -9.78 3.95
N ASP A 85 12.26 -9.20 3.11
CA ASP A 85 13.49 -9.87 2.64
C ASP A 85 14.55 -10.06 3.73
N GLY A 86 14.24 -9.67 4.96
CA GLY A 86 15.12 -9.79 6.10
C GLY A 86 14.46 -9.28 7.37
N LEU A 87 15.22 -9.21 8.45
CA LEU A 87 14.71 -8.73 9.73
C LEU A 87 14.48 -7.22 9.69
N VAL A 88 13.28 -6.81 10.09
CA VAL A 88 12.84 -5.42 10.16
C VAL A 88 12.26 -5.10 11.55
N ASP A 89 12.10 -3.81 11.83
CA ASP A 89 11.43 -3.26 13.03
C ASP A 89 10.35 -2.24 12.65
N ASN A 90 9.77 -2.40 11.44
CA ASN A 90 8.74 -1.53 10.90
C ASN A 90 7.53 -1.44 11.83
N ARG A 91 6.82 -0.32 11.75
CA ARG A 91 5.60 -0.14 12.54
C ARG A 91 4.39 -0.08 11.63
N PHE A 92 3.28 -0.62 12.10
CA PHE A 92 2.00 -0.68 11.43
C PHE A 92 1.07 0.40 11.99
N TYR A 93 0.10 0.81 11.21
CA TYR A 93 -0.94 1.78 11.60
C TYR A 93 -2.27 1.40 10.95
N MET A 94 -3.38 1.87 11.53
CA MET A 94 -4.73 1.48 11.15
C MET A 94 -5.45 2.57 10.32
N PHE A 95 -4.69 3.40 9.59
CA PHE A 95 -5.28 4.41 8.71
C PHE A 95 -6.12 3.75 7.62
N SER A 96 -7.35 4.25 7.44
CA SER A 96 -8.32 3.69 6.47
C SER A 96 -8.66 2.20 6.66
N VAL A 97 -8.39 1.62 7.83
CA VAL A 97 -8.82 0.27 8.20
C VAL A 97 -9.96 0.40 9.22
N PRO A 98 -11.23 0.19 8.80
CA PRO A 98 -12.41 0.48 9.64
C PRO A 98 -12.76 -0.62 10.63
N VAL A 99 -12.03 -1.73 10.64
CA VAL A 99 -12.25 -2.88 11.53
C VAL A 99 -11.02 -3.13 12.39
N PRO A 100 -11.16 -3.65 13.63
CA PRO A 100 -9.99 -4.02 14.42
C PRO A 100 -9.26 -5.20 13.77
N LEU A 101 -7.94 -5.20 13.88
CA LEU A 101 -7.09 -6.28 13.42
C LEU A 101 -6.20 -6.78 14.56
N ARG A 102 -5.82 -8.05 14.49
CA ARG A 102 -4.70 -8.60 15.24
C ARG A 102 -3.51 -8.70 14.32
N ALA A 103 -2.40 -8.06 14.69
CA ALA A 103 -1.10 -8.28 14.09
C ALA A 103 -0.32 -9.31 14.91
N VAL A 104 0.22 -10.30 14.23
CA VAL A 104 1.10 -11.34 14.81
C VAL A 104 2.44 -11.22 14.12
N PHE A 105 3.45 -10.81 14.88
CA PHE A 105 4.82 -10.63 14.39
C PHE A 105 5.57 -11.96 14.54
N VAL A 106 6.19 -12.40 13.46
CA VAL A 106 6.85 -13.70 13.35
C VAL A 106 8.30 -13.49 12.95
N ARG A 107 9.18 -14.27 13.54
CA ARG A 107 10.59 -14.37 13.17
C ARG A 107 10.99 -15.84 13.09
N ASP A 108 11.59 -16.23 11.97
CA ASP A 108 12.04 -17.61 11.75
C ASP A 108 10.93 -18.65 12.04
N GLY A 109 9.68 -18.33 11.62
CA GLY A 109 8.52 -19.21 11.82
C GLY A 109 8.00 -19.29 13.27
N ARG A 110 8.43 -18.38 14.15
CA ARG A 110 7.94 -18.30 15.54
C ARG A 110 7.36 -16.93 15.84
N VAL A 111 6.24 -16.91 16.52
CA VAL A 111 5.63 -15.67 17.02
C VAL A 111 6.58 -15.03 18.04
N VAL A 112 6.94 -13.77 17.84
CA VAL A 112 7.74 -12.97 18.77
C VAL A 112 6.89 -11.96 19.54
N SER A 113 5.79 -11.49 18.95
CA SER A 113 4.88 -10.54 19.56
C SER A 113 3.51 -10.58 18.88
N THR A 114 2.48 -10.15 19.58
CA THR A 114 1.13 -9.97 19.02
C THR A 114 0.45 -8.75 19.64
N VAL A 115 -0.35 -8.06 18.87
CA VAL A 115 -1.12 -6.89 19.33
C VAL A 115 -2.46 -6.80 18.63
N VAL A 116 -3.50 -6.36 19.36
CA VAL A 116 -4.77 -5.98 18.75
C VAL A 116 -4.74 -4.48 18.46
N MET A 117 -4.99 -4.12 17.22
CA MET A 117 -4.94 -2.76 16.70
C MET A 117 -6.37 -2.28 16.43
N PRO A 118 -6.91 -1.32 17.19
CA PRO A 118 -8.20 -0.71 16.89
C PRO A 118 -8.11 0.21 15.67
N PRO A 119 -9.24 0.46 14.97
CA PRO A 119 -9.29 1.42 13.87
C PRO A 119 -8.76 2.80 14.27
N CYS A 120 -8.10 3.48 13.34
CA CYS A 120 -7.70 4.88 13.52
C CYS A 120 -8.79 5.80 12.95
N PRO A 121 -9.47 6.62 13.78
CA PRO A 121 -10.53 7.51 13.32
C PRO A 121 -10.03 8.83 12.72
N LEU A 122 -8.71 9.01 12.63
CA LEU A 122 -8.08 10.25 12.21
C LEU A 122 -7.95 10.31 10.68
N SER A 123 -8.06 11.51 10.12
CA SER A 123 -7.91 11.75 8.69
C SER A 123 -6.46 11.91 8.24
N ASP A 124 -5.55 12.13 9.18
CA ASP A 124 -4.11 12.22 8.93
C ASP A 124 -3.44 10.88 9.33
N PRO A 125 -2.84 10.13 8.40
CA PRO A 125 -2.16 8.88 8.72
C PRO A 125 -1.00 9.09 9.70
N ALA A 126 -0.32 10.24 9.67
CA ALA A 126 0.80 10.54 10.58
C ALA A 126 0.37 10.72 12.04
N ALA A 127 -0.92 10.99 12.27
CA ALA A 127 -1.48 11.12 13.62
C ALA A 127 -2.02 9.80 14.17
N CYS A 128 -2.09 8.73 13.36
CA CYS A 128 -2.54 7.42 13.83
C CYS A 128 -1.53 6.79 14.80
N PRO A 129 -2.02 6.07 15.83
CA PRO A 129 -1.17 5.22 16.64
C PRO A 129 -0.42 4.21 15.79
N THR A 130 0.82 3.90 16.18
CA THR A 130 1.63 2.89 15.49
C THR A 130 1.91 1.70 16.40
N TYR A 131 1.94 0.51 15.81
CA TYR A 131 2.09 -0.77 16.48
C TYR A 131 3.31 -1.50 15.93
N GLY A 132 4.00 -2.27 16.75
CA GLY A 132 5.17 -3.05 16.34
C GLY A 132 5.49 -4.11 17.38
N ALA A 133 6.47 -4.95 17.08
CA ALA A 133 6.99 -5.94 18.03
C ALA A 133 8.05 -5.34 18.96
N ASP A 134 8.32 -6.01 20.06
CA ASP A 134 9.45 -5.75 20.96
C ASP A 134 10.75 -6.35 20.42
N GLY A 135 11.00 -6.25 19.13
CA GLY A 135 12.17 -6.79 18.46
C GLY A 135 11.96 -6.88 16.95
N GLN A 136 12.95 -7.43 16.27
CA GLN A 136 12.91 -7.60 14.82
C GLN A 136 12.12 -8.86 14.43
N TYR A 137 11.50 -8.80 13.26
CA TYR A 137 10.71 -9.87 12.66
C TYR A 137 10.93 -9.87 11.13
N ASP A 138 10.52 -10.93 10.45
CA ASP A 138 10.58 -11.09 8.99
C ASP A 138 9.18 -11.23 8.36
N THR A 139 8.19 -11.53 9.17
CA THR A 139 6.83 -11.80 8.71
C THR A 139 5.81 -11.20 9.69
N VAL A 140 4.70 -10.67 9.15
CA VAL A 140 3.54 -10.27 9.97
C VAL A 140 2.29 -10.88 9.40
N VAL A 141 1.44 -11.43 10.26
CA VAL A 141 0.10 -11.92 9.88
C VAL A 141 -0.95 -11.02 10.51
N GLU A 142 -1.80 -10.43 9.67
CA GLU A 142 -2.96 -9.65 10.11
C GLU A 142 -4.25 -10.41 9.86
N THR A 143 -5.07 -10.55 10.90
CA THR A 143 -6.38 -11.22 10.85
C THR A 143 -7.40 -10.46 11.68
N ALA A 144 -8.68 -10.85 11.60
CA ALA A 144 -9.64 -10.46 12.64
C ALA A 144 -9.20 -11.00 14.01
N PRO A 145 -9.36 -10.24 15.11
CA PRO A 145 -8.87 -10.63 16.43
C PRO A 145 -9.39 -12.00 16.91
N GLU A 146 -10.61 -12.35 16.55
CA GLU A 146 -11.27 -13.61 16.90
C GLU A 146 -10.75 -14.82 16.14
N THR A 147 -9.99 -14.63 15.07
CA THR A 147 -9.38 -15.74 14.30
C THR A 147 -8.27 -16.42 15.11
N LEU A 148 -7.51 -15.65 15.86
CA LEU A 148 -6.36 -16.11 16.64
C LEU A 148 -6.43 -15.57 18.09
N PRO A 149 -7.48 -15.90 18.87
CA PRO A 149 -7.71 -15.29 20.18
C PRO A 149 -6.61 -15.56 21.19
N ASP A 150 -6.01 -16.76 21.13
CA ASP A 150 -5.10 -17.28 22.15
C ASP A 150 -3.63 -17.28 21.71
N VAL A 151 -3.30 -16.71 20.54
CA VAL A 151 -1.93 -16.68 20.01
C VAL A 151 -0.97 -15.95 20.96
N VAL A 152 0.16 -16.58 21.24
CA VAL A 152 1.18 -16.06 22.15
C VAL A 152 2.59 -16.17 21.56
N PRO A 153 3.57 -15.41 22.08
CA PRO A 153 4.98 -15.59 21.71
C PRO A 153 5.45 -17.05 21.91
N GLY A 154 6.14 -17.57 20.89
CA GLY A 154 6.61 -18.96 20.84
C GLY A 154 5.78 -19.88 19.96
N ASP A 155 4.54 -19.51 19.65
CA ASP A 155 3.67 -20.27 18.75
C ASP A 155 4.29 -20.40 17.34
N ALA A 156 3.95 -21.52 16.69
CA ALA A 156 4.51 -21.82 15.37
C ALA A 156 3.66 -21.23 14.24
N TYR A 157 4.31 -20.53 13.32
CA TYR A 157 3.78 -20.16 12.04
C TYR A 157 4.44 -20.99 10.93
N ALA A 158 3.65 -21.53 10.02
CA ALA A 158 4.15 -22.22 8.85
C ALA A 158 3.24 -21.99 7.64
N GLU A 159 3.83 -21.66 6.51
CA GLU A 159 3.13 -21.69 5.24
C GLU A 159 3.08 -23.12 4.72
N LEU A 160 1.89 -23.49 4.26
CA LEU A 160 1.68 -24.80 3.64
C LEU A 160 1.96 -24.65 2.15
N GLY A 161 2.89 -25.44 1.62
CA GLY A 161 3.24 -25.40 0.20
C GLY A 161 1.99 -25.44 -0.70
N SER A 162 2.06 -24.70 -1.80
CA SER A 162 1.04 -24.66 -2.87
C SER A 162 1.03 -25.96 -3.64
#